data_30e870b155e6c6409dde30c5735ea9e6
#
_entry.id   30e870b155e6c6409dde30c5735ea9e6
#
_cell.length_a   1.000
_cell.length_b   1.000
_cell.length_c   1.000
_cell.angle_alpha   90.00
_cell.angle_beta   90.00
_cell.angle_gamma   90.00
#
_symmetry.space_group_name_H-M   'P 1'
#
loop_
_entity.id
_entity.type
_entity.pdbx_description
1 polymer ?
#
loop_
_entity_poly.entity_id
_entity_poly.type
_entity_poly.pdbx_seq_one_letter_code
_entity_poly.pdbx_strand_id
1 'polypeptide(L)'
;YELTANFPLKEHFAQTAIQWHPGLIPFAVIPLIFYGAANQQQALMDIIAEQKTIAFGGIHNSAAPCVLKAVWSQFGLAAAQKLRDQASITDMPIQAFQKARLRQTELAIVPSLYAARADGLDYFAAVPAEGAVALPSYACARKTIARETALKVLTQLFTPEFCQFLVRSGDVLCPLTGAPAHPKLESVNLLYPSRRWLQETTPEEFAAFYAPVLEPITRQKIVQNA
;
A
#
# COMPACT_ATOMS: atom_id res chain seq x y z
N TYR A 1 18.79 12.88 -10.26
CA TYR A 1 18.78 14.16 -9.53
C TYR A 1 18.50 13.90 -8.06
N GLU A 2 19.13 14.67 -7.18
CA GLU A 2 18.76 14.74 -5.76
C GLU A 2 17.61 15.72 -5.61
N LEU A 3 16.39 15.23 -5.73
CA LEU A 3 15.19 16.06 -5.61
C LEU A 3 14.69 16.13 -4.16
N THR A 4 14.89 15.07 -3.38
CA THR A 4 14.35 14.93 -2.02
C THR A 4 14.82 16.00 -1.05
N ALA A 5 16.03 16.54 -1.22
CA ALA A 5 16.56 17.64 -0.39
C ALA A 5 15.68 18.91 -0.42
N ASN A 6 14.92 19.12 -1.49
CA ASN A 6 14.03 20.28 -1.65
C ASN A 6 12.62 20.03 -1.12
N PHE A 7 12.30 18.79 -0.75
CA PHE A 7 10.98 18.36 -0.26
C PHE A 7 11.15 17.55 1.03
N PRO A 8 11.46 18.22 2.16
CA PRO A 8 11.72 17.54 3.42
C PRO A 8 10.48 16.79 3.91
N LEU A 9 10.73 15.65 4.55
CA LEU A 9 9.68 14.81 5.11
C LEU A 9 9.43 15.17 6.58
N LYS A 10 8.22 14.91 7.05
CA LYS A 10 7.93 14.86 8.48
C LYS A 10 8.84 13.82 9.13
N GLU A 11 9.27 14.08 10.37
CA GLU A 11 10.28 13.27 11.06
C GLU A 11 9.96 11.77 11.09
N HIS A 12 8.74 11.41 11.42
CA HIS A 12 8.33 10.01 11.51
C HIS A 12 8.36 9.28 10.14
N PHE A 13 8.20 10.00 9.03
CA PHE A 13 8.37 9.41 7.70
C PHE A 13 9.84 9.34 7.29
N ALA A 14 10.66 10.30 7.66
CA ALA A 14 12.09 10.32 7.32
C ALA A 14 12.85 9.13 7.93
N GLN A 15 12.38 8.59 9.06
CA GLN A 15 12.96 7.42 9.72
C GLN A 15 12.57 6.09 9.07
N THR A 16 11.59 6.08 8.17
CA THR A 16 11.11 4.87 7.50
C THR A 16 11.87 4.57 6.20
N ALA A 17 11.61 3.42 5.60
CA ALA A 17 12.15 3.06 4.29
C ALA A 17 11.46 3.78 3.11
N ILE A 18 10.53 4.70 3.35
CA ILE A 18 9.81 5.41 2.30
C ILE A 18 10.75 6.25 1.43
N GLN A 19 11.79 6.82 2.03
CA GLN A 19 12.83 7.58 1.31
C GLN A 19 14.02 6.67 0.97
N TRP A 20 13.89 5.85 -0.02
CA TRP A 20 14.92 4.90 -0.42
C TRP A 20 15.80 5.35 -1.60
N HIS A 21 15.39 6.39 -2.33
CA HIS A 21 16.15 6.93 -3.46
C HIS A 21 16.04 8.46 -3.52
N PRO A 22 17.16 9.20 -3.68
CA PRO A 22 17.16 10.67 -3.63
C PRO A 22 16.42 11.36 -4.78
N GLY A 23 16.14 10.65 -5.86
CA GLY A 23 15.35 11.15 -6.99
C GLY A 23 13.85 10.89 -6.91
N LEU A 24 13.38 10.21 -5.85
CA LEU A 24 11.98 9.87 -5.66
C LEU A 24 11.42 10.64 -4.46
N ILE A 25 10.48 11.52 -4.70
CA ILE A 25 9.82 12.31 -3.66
C ILE A 25 8.55 11.58 -3.23
N PRO A 26 8.48 11.01 -2.03
CA PRO A 26 7.25 10.43 -1.52
C PRO A 26 6.29 11.56 -1.17
N PHE A 27 5.15 11.64 -1.84
CA PHE A 27 4.18 12.73 -1.65
C PHE A 27 2.85 12.26 -1.06
N ALA A 28 2.55 10.97 -1.16
CA ALA A 28 1.37 10.38 -0.54
C ALA A 28 1.68 8.97 -0.05
N VAL A 29 1.06 8.56 1.04
CA VAL A 29 1.03 7.18 1.52
C VAL A 29 -0.42 6.79 1.72
N ILE A 30 -0.83 5.73 1.05
CA ILE A 30 -2.17 5.16 1.18
C ILE A 30 -2.08 3.99 2.17
N PRO A 31 -2.64 4.11 3.38
CA PRO A 31 -2.73 2.97 4.28
C PRO A 31 -3.67 1.93 3.72
N LEU A 32 -3.24 0.67 3.67
CA LEU A 32 -4.09 -0.47 3.36
C LEU A 32 -4.55 -1.06 4.67
N ILE A 33 -5.86 -1.07 4.89
CA ILE A 33 -6.49 -1.46 6.16
C ILE A 33 -7.55 -2.55 5.92
N PHE A 34 -8.03 -3.16 6.97
CA PHE A 34 -9.08 -4.16 6.90
C PHE A 34 -10.45 -3.53 6.63
N TYR A 35 -11.23 -4.23 5.81
CA TYR A 35 -12.65 -4.00 5.59
C TYR A 35 -13.39 -5.33 5.61
N GLY A 36 -14.48 -5.46 6.38
CA GLY A 36 -15.26 -6.68 6.47
C GLY A 36 -16.49 -6.55 7.36
N ALA A 37 -17.22 -7.65 7.52
CA ALA A 37 -18.45 -7.70 8.31
C ALA A 37 -18.20 -7.89 9.82
N ALA A 38 -16.98 -8.14 10.25
CA ALA A 38 -16.64 -8.33 11.66
C ALA A 38 -16.05 -7.06 12.27
N ASN A 39 -16.64 -6.60 13.39
CA ASN A 39 -16.11 -5.48 14.16
C ASN A 39 -15.07 -5.98 15.17
N GLN A 40 -13.90 -6.41 14.67
CA GLN A 40 -12.82 -6.81 15.55
C GLN A 40 -11.50 -6.24 15.02
N GLN A 41 -10.77 -5.58 15.91
CA GLN A 41 -9.38 -5.25 15.65
C GLN A 41 -8.60 -6.57 15.71
N GLN A 42 -8.31 -7.15 14.55
CA GLN A 42 -7.60 -8.41 14.43
C GLN A 42 -6.16 -8.14 14.04
N ALA A 43 -5.27 -9.01 14.47
CA ALA A 43 -3.92 -9.05 13.96
C ALA A 43 -3.91 -9.73 12.58
N LEU A 44 -3.10 -9.23 11.66
CA LEU A 44 -2.92 -9.85 10.34
C LEU A 44 -2.37 -11.28 10.49
N MET A 45 -1.49 -11.49 11.48
CA MET A 45 -0.93 -12.81 11.74
C MET A 45 -1.97 -13.81 12.27
N ASP A 46 -2.97 -13.38 13.04
CA ASP A 46 -4.06 -14.26 13.49
C ASP A 46 -4.92 -14.68 12.28
N ILE A 47 -5.22 -13.75 11.36
CA ILE A 47 -5.96 -14.04 10.12
C ILE A 47 -5.22 -15.08 9.28
N ILE A 48 -3.89 -14.95 9.17
CA ILE A 48 -3.04 -15.90 8.45
C ILE A 48 -3.02 -17.27 9.16
N ALA A 49 -2.93 -17.28 10.48
CA ALA A 49 -2.89 -18.52 11.29
C ALA A 49 -4.23 -19.26 11.25
N GLU A 50 -5.34 -18.56 11.39
CA GLU A 50 -6.71 -19.09 11.39
C GLU A 50 -7.23 -19.42 9.99
N GLN A 51 -6.44 -19.17 8.93
CA GLN A 51 -6.80 -19.41 7.53
C GLN A 51 -8.12 -18.73 7.10
N LYS A 52 -8.42 -17.56 7.67
CA LYS A 52 -9.58 -16.78 7.28
C LYS A 52 -9.53 -16.40 5.81
N THR A 53 -10.68 -16.38 5.18
CA THR A 53 -10.78 -15.94 3.79
C THR A 53 -10.55 -14.45 3.69
N ILE A 54 -9.48 -14.05 3.00
CA ILE A 54 -9.08 -12.66 2.84
C ILE A 54 -8.91 -12.32 1.36
N ALA A 55 -9.27 -11.09 0.98
CA ALA A 55 -9.01 -10.57 -0.36
C ALA A 55 -8.12 -9.34 -0.31
N PHE A 56 -7.27 -9.17 -1.30
CA PHE A 56 -6.62 -7.90 -1.61
C PHE A 56 -6.38 -7.80 -3.12
N GLY A 57 -6.17 -6.59 -3.60
CA GLY A 57 -6.13 -6.36 -5.05
C GLY A 57 -4.91 -5.61 -5.51
N GLY A 58 -4.83 -5.46 -6.84
CA GLY A 58 -3.75 -4.72 -7.49
C GLY A 58 -2.60 -5.60 -7.94
N ILE A 59 -2.91 -6.73 -8.57
CA ILE A 59 -1.93 -7.70 -9.08
C ILE A 59 -0.90 -7.04 -10.01
N HIS A 60 -1.38 -6.19 -10.91
CA HIS A 60 -0.55 -5.50 -11.91
C HIS A 60 -0.14 -4.09 -11.50
N ASN A 61 -0.49 -3.66 -10.29
CA ASN A 61 -0.05 -2.39 -9.72
C ASN A 61 0.74 -2.64 -8.43
N SER A 62 1.01 -1.59 -7.68
CA SER A 62 1.86 -1.70 -6.47
C SER A 62 1.15 -2.30 -5.25
N ALA A 63 -0.19 -2.39 -5.20
CA ALA A 63 -0.88 -2.67 -3.94
C ALA A 63 -0.68 -4.11 -3.47
N ALA A 64 -0.98 -5.13 -4.29
CA ALA A 64 -0.78 -6.52 -3.91
C ALA A 64 0.71 -6.87 -3.66
N PRO A 65 1.68 -6.44 -4.51
CA PRO A 65 3.10 -6.58 -4.18
C PRO A 65 3.50 -5.90 -2.86
N CYS A 66 2.96 -4.72 -2.53
CA CYS A 66 3.27 -4.04 -1.27
C CYS A 66 2.78 -4.84 -0.05
N VAL A 67 1.57 -5.41 -0.10
CA VAL A 67 1.06 -6.28 0.97
C VAL A 67 2.01 -7.45 1.20
N LEU A 68 2.35 -8.18 0.15
CA LEU A 68 3.20 -9.37 0.26
C LEU A 68 4.64 -9.04 0.67
N LYS A 69 5.21 -7.94 0.17
CA LYS A 69 6.55 -7.46 0.58
C LYS A 69 6.58 -7.05 2.05
N ALA A 70 5.56 -6.33 2.51
CA ALA A 70 5.47 -5.92 3.90
C ALA A 70 5.36 -7.12 4.83
N VAL A 71 4.50 -8.10 4.51
CA VAL A 71 4.35 -9.34 5.29
C VAL A 71 5.63 -10.15 5.28
N TRP A 72 6.27 -10.35 4.13
CA TRP A 72 7.55 -11.06 4.06
C TRP A 72 8.63 -10.39 4.90
N SER A 73 8.75 -9.07 4.77
CA SER A 73 9.76 -8.31 5.52
C SER A 73 9.56 -8.30 7.03
N GLN A 74 8.31 -8.24 7.49
CA GLN A 74 7.98 -8.11 8.91
C GLN A 74 7.82 -9.46 9.63
N PHE A 75 7.27 -10.47 8.93
CA PHE A 75 6.85 -11.73 9.54
C PHE A 75 7.50 -12.96 8.88
N GLY A 76 8.37 -12.74 7.89
CA GLY A 76 9.12 -13.80 7.21
C GLY A 76 8.41 -14.39 6.00
N LEU A 77 9.20 -15.13 5.20
CA LEU A 77 8.77 -15.74 3.95
C LEU A 77 7.59 -16.71 4.15
N ALA A 78 7.62 -17.52 5.20
CA ALA A 78 6.57 -18.51 5.46
C ALA A 78 5.19 -17.85 5.68
N ALA A 79 5.12 -16.71 6.40
CA ALA A 79 3.89 -15.95 6.58
C ALA A 79 3.40 -15.35 5.26
N ALA A 80 4.30 -14.81 4.46
CA ALA A 80 3.97 -14.27 3.14
C ALA A 80 3.46 -15.35 2.17
N GLN A 81 4.06 -16.56 2.19
CA GLN A 81 3.60 -17.70 1.41
C GLN A 81 2.18 -18.12 1.82
N LYS A 82 1.92 -18.29 3.12
CA LYS A 82 0.59 -18.61 3.61
C LYS A 82 -0.44 -17.55 3.18
N LEU A 83 -0.14 -16.27 3.38
CA LEU A 83 -1.05 -15.20 2.95
C LEU A 83 -1.31 -15.23 1.44
N ARG A 84 -0.26 -15.41 0.63
CA ARG A 84 -0.38 -15.50 -0.83
C ARG A 84 -1.29 -16.66 -1.26
N ASP A 85 -1.13 -17.81 -0.64
CA ASP A 85 -1.79 -19.05 -1.04
C ASP A 85 -3.25 -19.12 -0.55
N GLN A 86 -3.58 -18.47 0.59
CA GLN A 86 -4.95 -18.41 1.12
C GLN A 86 -5.78 -17.23 0.58
N ALA A 87 -5.12 -16.17 0.10
CA ALA A 87 -5.82 -14.95 -0.28
C ALA A 87 -6.46 -15.02 -1.67
N SER A 88 -7.62 -14.40 -1.81
CA SER A 88 -8.18 -14.06 -3.11
C SER A 88 -7.55 -12.77 -3.63
N ILE A 89 -6.49 -12.89 -4.43
CA ILE A 89 -5.79 -11.73 -4.99
C ILE A 89 -6.46 -11.34 -6.31
N THR A 90 -6.88 -10.07 -6.43
CA THR A 90 -7.67 -9.56 -7.56
C THR A 90 -6.89 -8.54 -8.39
N ASP A 91 -7.31 -8.30 -9.63
CA ASP A 91 -6.67 -7.33 -10.52
C ASP A 91 -6.65 -5.93 -9.92
N MET A 92 -7.75 -5.51 -9.31
CA MET A 92 -7.92 -4.16 -8.77
C MET A 92 -8.37 -4.20 -7.29
N PRO A 93 -7.92 -3.25 -6.46
CA PRO A 93 -8.33 -3.18 -5.05
C PRO A 93 -9.84 -3.05 -4.86
N ILE A 94 -10.55 -2.42 -5.78
CA ILE A 94 -12.01 -2.31 -5.73
C ILE A 94 -12.72 -3.67 -5.81
N GLN A 95 -12.16 -4.63 -6.52
CA GLN A 95 -12.73 -5.98 -6.61
C GLN A 95 -12.55 -6.74 -5.28
N ALA A 96 -11.43 -6.56 -4.61
CA ALA A 96 -11.23 -7.11 -3.26
C ALA A 96 -12.22 -6.51 -2.25
N PHE A 97 -12.43 -5.18 -2.30
CA PHE A 97 -13.47 -4.52 -1.53
C PHE A 97 -14.87 -5.11 -1.79
N GLN A 98 -15.22 -5.32 -3.07
CA GLN A 98 -16.51 -5.91 -3.45
C GLN A 98 -16.67 -7.35 -2.94
N LYS A 99 -15.60 -8.18 -2.96
CA LYS A 99 -15.63 -9.54 -2.42
C LYS A 99 -16.02 -9.55 -0.94
N ALA A 100 -15.38 -8.71 -0.13
CA ALA A 100 -15.74 -8.60 1.28
C ALA A 100 -17.17 -8.03 1.48
N ARG A 101 -17.55 -7.02 0.70
CA ARG A 101 -18.89 -6.45 0.74
C ARG A 101 -19.99 -7.46 0.36
N LEU A 102 -19.70 -8.36 -0.55
CA LEU A 102 -20.62 -9.45 -0.97
C LEU A 102 -20.48 -10.71 -0.09
N ARG A 103 -19.69 -10.64 1.00
CA ARG A 103 -19.39 -11.76 1.91
C ARG A 103 -18.82 -12.99 1.21
N GLN A 104 -18.14 -12.79 0.09
CA GLN A 104 -17.36 -13.83 -0.60
C GLN A 104 -16.02 -14.09 0.08
N THR A 105 -15.54 -13.13 0.86
CA THR A 105 -14.43 -13.26 1.80
C THR A 105 -14.82 -12.61 3.12
N GLU A 106 -14.26 -13.08 4.22
CA GLU A 106 -14.52 -12.51 5.55
C GLU A 106 -13.98 -11.10 5.68
N LEU A 107 -12.81 -10.86 5.09
CA LEU A 107 -12.08 -9.60 5.13
C LEU A 107 -11.50 -9.24 3.77
N ALA A 108 -11.21 -7.95 3.60
CA ALA A 108 -10.32 -7.46 2.54
C ALA A 108 -9.28 -6.50 3.11
N ILE A 109 -8.07 -6.52 2.54
CA ILE A 109 -7.07 -5.47 2.72
C ILE A 109 -7.26 -4.48 1.57
N VAL A 110 -7.66 -3.26 1.91
CA VAL A 110 -8.05 -2.26 0.92
C VAL A 110 -7.49 -0.88 1.26
N PRO A 111 -7.29 0.00 0.28
CA PRO A 111 -6.99 1.40 0.51
C PRO A 111 -7.98 2.05 1.50
N SER A 112 -7.47 2.89 2.40
CA SER A 112 -8.24 3.62 3.41
C SER A 112 -9.47 4.30 2.83
N LEU A 113 -9.36 4.87 1.63
CA LEU A 113 -10.48 5.53 0.93
C LEU A 113 -11.67 4.58 0.63
N TYR A 114 -11.43 3.28 0.45
CA TYR A 114 -12.53 2.31 0.31
C TYR A 114 -13.09 1.90 1.66
N ALA A 115 -12.22 1.78 2.64
CA ALA A 115 -12.61 1.43 4.00
C ALA A 115 -13.45 2.54 4.66
N ALA A 116 -13.27 3.81 4.26
CA ALA A 116 -14.12 4.92 4.67
C ALA A 116 -15.61 4.73 4.30
N ARG A 117 -15.93 3.76 3.42
CA ARG A 117 -17.31 3.37 3.08
C ARG A 117 -17.95 2.37 4.05
N ALA A 118 -17.24 1.98 5.10
CA ALA A 118 -17.81 1.17 6.17
C ALA A 118 -18.90 1.99 6.89
N ASP A 119 -20.08 1.39 7.09
CA ASP A 119 -21.23 2.04 7.73
C ASP A 119 -21.21 1.92 9.25
N GLY A 120 -20.34 1.07 9.80
CA GLY A 120 -20.25 0.81 11.23
C GLY A 120 -21.39 -0.07 11.79
N LEU A 121 -22.25 -0.58 10.94
CA LEU A 121 -23.38 -1.46 11.28
C LEU A 121 -23.13 -2.86 10.71
N ASP A 122 -23.17 -2.97 9.39
CA ASP A 122 -22.98 -4.23 8.67
C ASP A 122 -21.52 -4.44 8.26
N TYR A 123 -20.78 -3.35 8.09
CA TYR A 123 -19.37 -3.36 7.65
C TYR A 123 -18.52 -2.42 8.48
N PHE A 124 -17.35 -2.88 8.80
CA PHE A 124 -16.35 -2.18 9.62
C PHE A 124 -15.05 -2.00 8.89
N ALA A 125 -14.38 -0.91 9.18
CA ALA A 125 -13.00 -0.66 8.79
C ALA A 125 -12.13 -0.66 10.04
N ALA A 126 -11.03 -1.38 10.01
CA ALA A 126 -10.09 -1.47 11.11
C ALA A 126 -8.65 -1.49 10.63
N VAL A 127 -7.77 -0.83 11.37
CA VAL A 127 -6.33 -0.99 11.19
C VAL A 127 -5.92 -2.33 11.82
N PRO A 128 -5.16 -3.19 11.12
CA PRO A 128 -4.58 -4.39 11.73
C PRO A 128 -3.81 -4.05 13.02
N ALA A 129 -3.80 -4.94 13.98
CA ALA A 129 -3.12 -4.69 15.27
C ALA A 129 -1.63 -4.38 15.10
N GLU A 130 -0.97 -4.98 14.12
CA GLU A 130 0.43 -4.70 13.79
C GLU A 130 0.63 -3.37 13.06
N GLY A 131 -0.40 -2.85 12.43
CA GLY A 131 -0.39 -1.62 11.63
C GLY A 131 -0.96 -1.80 10.22
N ALA A 132 -1.12 -0.71 9.50
CA ALA A 132 -1.56 -0.69 8.11
C ALA A 132 -0.39 -0.91 7.15
N VAL A 133 -0.58 -1.71 6.11
CA VAL A 133 0.43 -1.79 5.05
C VAL A 133 0.47 -0.47 4.30
N ALA A 134 1.66 0.10 4.17
CA ALA A 134 1.86 1.37 3.50
C ALA A 134 2.03 1.19 1.99
N LEU A 135 1.22 1.90 1.21
CA LEU A 135 1.38 2.01 -0.23
C LEU A 135 1.85 3.43 -0.58
N PRO A 136 3.17 3.67 -0.71
CA PRO A 136 3.70 4.98 -1.01
C PRO A 136 3.55 5.32 -2.50
N SER A 137 3.26 6.59 -2.77
CA SER A 137 3.26 7.18 -4.11
C SER A 137 4.42 8.17 -4.24
N TYR A 138 5.10 8.12 -5.37
CA TYR A 138 6.31 8.90 -5.61
C TYR A 138 6.17 9.81 -6.83
N ALA A 139 6.74 10.99 -6.73
CA ALA A 139 7.01 11.84 -7.88
C ALA A 139 8.50 11.78 -8.24
N CYS A 140 8.78 11.78 -9.52
CA CYS A 140 10.15 11.84 -10.05
C CYS A 140 10.19 12.65 -11.35
N ALA A 141 11.38 13.07 -11.75
CA ALA A 141 11.61 13.71 -13.03
C ALA A 141 12.37 12.78 -13.96
N ARG A 142 12.05 12.84 -15.26
CA ARG A 142 12.84 12.16 -16.29
C ARG A 142 14.27 12.71 -16.32
N LYS A 143 15.25 11.88 -16.58
CA LYS A 143 16.68 12.28 -16.67
C LYS A 143 16.95 13.33 -17.75
N THR A 144 16.07 13.41 -18.77
CA THR A 144 16.16 14.38 -19.87
C THR A 144 15.69 15.79 -19.50
N ILE A 145 15.02 15.96 -18.37
CA ILE A 145 14.52 17.27 -17.91
C ILE A 145 15.58 17.93 -17.05
N ALA A 146 15.88 19.21 -17.30
CA ALA A 146 16.80 19.96 -16.45
C ALA A 146 16.30 19.97 -15.00
N ARG A 147 17.23 19.81 -14.04
CA ARG A 147 16.91 19.77 -12.60
C ARG A 147 16.10 20.99 -12.14
N GLU A 148 16.49 22.18 -12.62
CA GLU A 148 15.83 23.43 -12.27
C GLU A 148 14.36 23.46 -12.74
N THR A 149 14.10 23.00 -13.95
CA THR A 149 12.74 22.87 -14.49
C THR A 149 11.91 21.86 -13.68
N ALA A 150 12.50 20.72 -13.34
CA ALA A 150 11.83 19.72 -12.52
C ALA A 150 11.47 20.28 -11.14
N LEU A 151 12.39 20.98 -10.47
CA LEU A 151 12.15 21.59 -9.17
C LEU A 151 11.05 22.66 -9.25
N LYS A 152 11.07 23.52 -10.29
CA LYS A 152 10.05 24.55 -10.49
C LYS A 152 8.65 23.93 -10.60
N VAL A 153 8.48 22.89 -11.39
CA VAL A 153 7.19 22.19 -11.57
C VAL A 153 6.77 21.51 -10.24
N LEU A 154 7.67 20.78 -9.61
CA LEU A 154 7.35 20.04 -8.38
C LEU A 154 7.03 20.98 -7.21
N THR A 155 7.69 22.12 -7.09
CA THR A 155 7.38 23.14 -6.08
C THR A 155 6.00 23.75 -6.29
N GLN A 156 5.61 23.96 -7.55
CA GLN A 156 4.25 24.42 -7.88
C GLN A 156 3.19 23.35 -7.65
N LEU A 157 3.53 22.08 -7.79
CA LEU A 157 2.62 20.97 -7.54
C LEU A 157 2.42 20.73 -6.03
N PHE A 158 3.51 20.68 -5.27
CA PHE A 158 3.45 20.34 -3.83
C PHE A 158 3.23 21.57 -2.94
N THR A 159 2.20 22.34 -3.27
CA THR A 159 1.78 23.47 -2.42
C THR A 159 1.07 22.97 -1.15
N PRO A 160 0.99 23.80 -0.08
CA PRO A 160 0.22 23.45 1.11
C PRO A 160 -1.23 23.08 0.79
N GLU A 161 -1.86 23.78 -0.15
CA GLU A 161 -3.24 23.54 -0.57
C GLU A 161 -3.39 22.17 -1.23
N PHE A 162 -2.45 21.77 -2.09
CA PHE A 162 -2.43 20.44 -2.70
C PHE A 162 -2.25 19.35 -1.64
N CYS A 163 -1.29 19.52 -0.72
CA CYS A 163 -1.07 18.58 0.38
C CYS A 163 -2.31 18.46 1.28
N GLN A 164 -2.98 19.59 1.56
CA GLN A 164 -4.24 19.60 2.31
C GLN A 164 -5.36 18.87 1.57
N PHE A 165 -5.47 19.07 0.25
CA PHE A 165 -6.44 18.36 -0.59
C PHE A 165 -6.20 16.84 -0.56
N LEU A 166 -4.95 16.38 -0.70
CA LEU A 166 -4.59 14.96 -0.61
C LEU A 166 -5.07 14.34 0.71
N VAL A 167 -4.79 15.01 1.83
CA VAL A 167 -5.15 14.49 3.14
C VAL A 167 -6.66 14.49 3.37
N ARG A 168 -7.36 15.55 2.99
CA ARG A 168 -8.79 15.70 3.28
C ARG A 168 -9.70 14.96 2.30
N SER A 169 -9.35 14.95 1.03
CA SER A 169 -10.20 14.41 -0.04
C SER A 169 -9.72 13.04 -0.54
N GLY A 170 -8.42 12.78 -0.42
CA GLY A 170 -7.80 11.52 -0.83
C GLY A 170 -7.79 10.45 0.24
N ASP A 171 -8.08 10.81 1.50
CA ASP A 171 -7.99 9.92 2.66
C ASP A 171 -6.61 9.21 2.73
N VAL A 172 -5.55 9.98 2.49
CA VAL A 172 -4.16 9.52 2.45
C VAL A 172 -3.29 10.34 3.38
N LEU A 173 -2.14 9.80 3.76
CA LEU A 173 -1.12 10.54 4.50
C LEU A 173 -0.22 11.31 3.53
N CYS A 174 0.08 12.56 3.83
CA CYS A 174 1.07 13.33 3.10
C CYS A 174 2.38 13.41 3.90
N PRO A 175 3.47 12.78 3.41
CA PRO A 175 4.74 12.75 4.14
C PRO A 175 5.49 14.08 4.18
N LEU A 176 5.15 15.04 3.32
CA LEU A 176 5.89 16.29 3.18
C LEU A 176 5.71 17.18 4.39
N THR A 177 6.80 17.84 4.81
CA THR A 177 6.76 18.84 5.88
C THR A 177 5.81 19.99 5.49
N GLY A 178 5.01 20.47 6.46
CA GLY A 178 3.99 21.49 6.24
C GLY A 178 2.63 20.95 5.78
N ALA A 179 2.54 19.68 5.37
CA ALA A 179 1.25 19.04 5.14
C ALA A 179 0.48 18.84 6.46
N PRO A 180 -0.85 19.00 6.47
CA PRO A 180 -1.65 18.76 7.67
C PRO A 180 -1.55 17.31 8.12
N ALA A 181 -1.79 17.07 9.41
CA ALA A 181 -1.97 15.72 9.94
C ALA A 181 -3.31 15.15 9.49
N HIS A 182 -3.33 13.84 9.20
CA HIS A 182 -4.59 13.16 8.91
C HIS A 182 -5.35 12.87 10.22
N PRO A 183 -6.62 13.26 10.35
CA PRO A 183 -7.33 13.23 11.62
C PRO A 183 -7.49 11.85 12.24
N LYS A 184 -7.45 10.78 11.43
CA LYS A 184 -7.67 9.39 11.89
C LYS A 184 -6.47 8.48 11.65
N LEU A 185 -5.58 8.80 10.71
CA LEU A 185 -4.54 7.88 10.23
C LEU A 185 -3.12 8.33 10.58
N GLU A 186 -2.91 9.56 11.08
CA GLU A 186 -1.55 10.08 11.32
C GLU A 186 -0.78 9.28 12.39
N SER A 187 -1.49 8.72 13.37
CA SER A 187 -0.91 7.92 14.45
C SER A 187 -0.87 6.41 14.16
N VAL A 188 -1.34 6.00 12.98
CA VAL A 188 -1.37 4.58 12.60
C VAL A 188 0.06 4.09 12.34
N ASN A 189 0.42 2.96 12.96
CA ASN A 189 1.66 2.28 12.61
C ASN A 189 1.62 1.84 11.15
N LEU A 190 2.67 2.13 10.39
CA LEU A 190 2.76 1.82 8.97
C LEU A 190 3.78 0.71 8.73
N LEU A 191 3.34 -0.37 8.12
CA LEU A 191 4.18 -1.50 7.76
C LEU A 191 4.81 -1.26 6.38
N TYR A 192 6.12 -1.10 6.37
CA TYR A 192 6.96 -1.02 5.17
C TYR A 192 7.87 -2.23 5.10
N PRO A 193 8.32 -2.64 3.89
CA PRO A 193 9.50 -3.47 3.78
C PRO A 193 10.69 -2.77 4.45
N SER A 194 11.41 -3.46 5.33
CA SER A 194 12.57 -2.89 6.00
C SER A 194 13.69 -2.58 5.01
N ARG A 195 14.58 -1.62 5.34
CA ARG A 195 15.77 -1.33 4.51
C ARG A 195 16.64 -2.56 4.32
N ARG A 196 16.80 -3.35 5.36
CA ARG A 196 17.55 -4.61 5.32
C ARG A 196 16.92 -5.58 4.33
N TRP A 197 15.61 -5.80 4.38
CA TRP A 197 14.89 -6.68 3.46
C TRP A 197 15.04 -6.22 2.00
N LEU A 198 14.92 -4.89 1.75
CA LEU A 198 15.10 -4.31 0.41
C LEU A 198 16.52 -4.47 -0.14
N GLN A 199 17.54 -4.62 0.72
CA GLN A 199 18.93 -4.86 0.33
C GLN A 199 19.23 -6.35 0.14
N GLU A 200 18.63 -7.22 0.94
CA GLU A 200 18.90 -8.66 0.95
C GLU A 200 18.01 -9.44 -0.05
N THR A 201 16.82 -8.94 -0.38
CA THR A 201 15.89 -9.61 -1.30
C THR A 201 16.02 -9.02 -2.70
N THR A 202 16.43 -9.84 -3.65
CA THR A 202 16.57 -9.41 -5.05
C THR A 202 15.21 -9.29 -5.75
N PRO A 203 15.11 -8.47 -6.82
CA PRO A 203 13.90 -8.41 -7.65
C PRO A 203 13.50 -9.78 -8.21
N GLU A 204 14.48 -10.62 -8.55
CA GLU A 204 14.29 -11.96 -9.11
C GLU A 204 13.70 -12.92 -8.08
N GLU A 205 14.17 -12.88 -6.83
CA GLU A 205 13.62 -13.67 -5.72
C GLU A 205 12.16 -13.29 -5.45
N PHE A 206 11.86 -11.98 -5.40
CA PHE A 206 10.49 -11.55 -5.23
C PHE A 206 9.62 -11.92 -6.43
N ALA A 207 10.13 -11.81 -7.67
CA ALA A 207 9.41 -12.20 -8.88
C ALA A 207 9.07 -13.71 -8.87
N ALA A 208 10.02 -14.57 -8.49
CA ALA A 208 9.79 -16.01 -8.36
C ALA A 208 8.73 -16.32 -7.29
N PHE A 209 8.78 -15.66 -6.13
CA PHE A 209 7.76 -15.77 -5.09
C PHE A 209 6.37 -15.31 -5.57
N TYR A 210 6.31 -14.25 -6.38
CA TYR A 210 5.07 -13.63 -6.85
C TYR A 210 4.48 -14.32 -8.10
N ALA A 211 5.26 -15.10 -8.83
CA ALA A 211 4.86 -15.74 -10.08
C ALA A 211 3.55 -16.54 -9.99
N PRO A 212 3.27 -17.34 -8.93
CA PRO A 212 2.01 -18.05 -8.79
C PRO A 212 0.76 -17.15 -8.79
N VAL A 213 0.89 -15.88 -8.37
CA VAL A 213 -0.21 -14.91 -8.39
C VAL A 213 -0.59 -14.52 -9.83
N LEU A 214 0.38 -14.54 -10.74
CA LEU A 214 0.21 -14.12 -12.13
C LEU A 214 -0.28 -15.26 -13.05
N GLU A 215 -0.05 -16.53 -12.69
CA GLU A 215 -0.38 -17.68 -13.53
C GLU A 215 -1.86 -17.81 -13.94
N PRO A 216 -2.85 -17.63 -13.05
CA PRO A 216 -4.26 -17.77 -13.41
C PRO A 216 -4.68 -16.78 -14.51
N ILE A 217 -4.10 -15.58 -14.48
CA ILE A 217 -4.42 -14.50 -15.42
C ILE A 217 -3.82 -14.76 -16.80
N THR A 218 -2.60 -15.30 -16.82
CA THR A 218 -1.93 -15.67 -18.06
C THR A 218 -2.72 -16.74 -18.79
N ARG A 219 -3.27 -17.74 -18.07
CA ARG A 219 -4.13 -18.78 -18.65
C ARG A 219 -5.45 -18.25 -19.20
N GLN A 220 -6.10 -17.30 -18.48
CA GLN A 220 -7.35 -16.69 -18.96
C GLN A 220 -7.15 -15.86 -20.23
N LYS A 221 -6.05 -15.11 -20.35
CA LYS A 221 -5.75 -14.34 -21.56
C LYS A 221 -5.46 -15.21 -22.78
N ILE A 222 -4.82 -16.37 -22.60
CA ILE A 222 -4.57 -17.33 -23.67
C ILE A 222 -5.88 -17.90 -24.20
N VAL A 223 -6.83 -18.24 -23.31
CA VAL A 223 -8.14 -18.79 -23.68
C VAL A 223 -9.05 -17.75 -24.38
N GLN A 224 -8.93 -16.47 -24.03
CA GLN A 224 -9.73 -15.41 -24.67
C GLN A 224 -9.19 -14.96 -26.04
N ASN A 225 -7.94 -15.27 -26.36
CA ASN A 225 -7.30 -14.92 -27.64
C ASN A 225 -7.14 -16.13 -28.59
N ALA A 226 -7.66 -17.30 -28.22
CA ALA A 226 -7.73 -18.52 -29.02
C ALA A 226 -9.16 -18.76 -29.55
#